data_d13a5c2024142cc9b813eb55a30b8b84
#
_entry.id   d13a5c2024142cc9b813eb55a30b8b84
#
_cell.length_a   1.000
_cell.length_b   1.000
_cell.length_c   1.000
_cell.angle_alpha   90.00
_cell.angle_beta   90.00
_cell.angle_gamma   90.00
#
_symmetry.space_group_name_H-M   'P 1'
#
loop_
_entity.id
_entity.type
_entity.pdbx_description
1 polymer ?
#
loop_
_entity_poly.entity_id
_entity_poly.type
_entity_poly.pdbx_seq_one_letter_code
_entity_poly.pdbx_strand_id
1 'polypeptide(L)'
;MLWSNFGISLLGVVAGAGLIAYGAGLSRAVVATIIGGVIGGALLAAAGALGAAAGQPGMVVLRRALGTRGSYLPTVLNVVQGIGWGTFELIVIAEAARVVVGTDARWPFAVAAGVVGTGLAILGPETVARRILKRVVTPLVAIAMAYLLVRLLADGATTPLA
;
A
#
# COMPACT_ATOMS: atom_id res chain seq x y z
N MET A 1 0.52 1.11 15.43
CA MET A 1 1.87 0.85 14.84
C MET A 1 1.83 0.11 13.49
N LEU A 2 1.01 -0.91 13.26
CA LEU A 2 0.88 -1.55 11.93
C LEU A 2 0.42 -0.55 10.85
N TRP A 3 -0.58 0.25 11.13
CA TRP A 3 -1.15 1.24 10.21
C TRP A 3 -0.20 2.38 9.83
N SER A 4 0.72 2.77 10.73
CA SER A 4 1.72 3.79 10.39
C SER A 4 2.75 3.31 9.37
N ASN A 5 3.02 1.99 9.33
CA ASN A 5 3.91 1.41 8.31
C ASN A 5 3.24 1.33 6.93
N PHE A 6 1.92 1.20 6.87
CA PHE A 6 1.18 1.27 5.60
C PHE A 6 1.07 2.69 5.04
N GLY A 7 1.12 3.72 5.89
CA GLY A 7 1.09 5.13 5.48
C GLY A 7 2.38 5.60 4.81
N ILE A 8 3.52 4.97 5.12
CA ILE A 8 4.82 5.27 4.52
C ILE A 8 5.15 4.13 3.55
N SER A 9 4.64 4.24 2.32
CA SER A 9 4.82 3.21 1.29
C SER A 9 5.25 3.83 -0.03
N LEU A 10 6.23 3.23 -0.68
CA LEU A 10 6.62 3.59 -2.05
C LEU A 10 5.46 3.39 -3.05
N LEU A 11 4.51 2.51 -2.75
CA LEU A 11 3.29 2.33 -3.55
C LEU A 11 2.42 3.60 -3.59
N GLY A 12 2.41 4.39 -2.52
CA GLY A 12 1.74 5.69 -2.50
C GLY A 12 2.32 6.67 -3.52
N VAL A 13 3.65 6.62 -3.72
CA VAL A 13 4.34 7.44 -4.74
C VAL A 13 3.93 6.98 -6.15
N VAL A 14 3.87 5.67 -6.39
CA VAL A 14 3.43 5.11 -7.69
C VAL A 14 1.97 5.46 -7.98
N ALA A 15 1.09 5.36 -6.98
CA ALA A 15 -0.31 5.75 -7.12
C ALA A 15 -0.48 7.26 -7.40
N GLY A 16 0.30 8.10 -6.71
CA GLY A 16 0.33 9.55 -6.94
C GLY A 16 0.83 9.91 -8.34
N ALA A 17 1.88 9.25 -8.82
CA ALA A 17 2.40 9.41 -10.18
C ALA A 17 1.33 9.03 -11.24
N GLY A 18 0.51 8.03 -10.96
CA GLY A 18 -0.62 7.64 -11.80
C GLY A 18 -1.61 8.78 -12.04
N LEU A 19 -1.92 9.59 -11.03
CA LEU A 19 -2.81 10.74 -11.17
C LEU A 19 -2.29 11.76 -12.20
N ILE A 20 -0.98 11.97 -12.21
CA ILE A 20 -0.32 12.88 -13.16
C ILE A 20 -0.33 12.26 -14.56
N ALA A 21 -0.08 10.96 -14.67
CA ALA A 21 -0.11 10.24 -15.95
C ALA A 21 -1.48 10.27 -16.63
N TYR A 22 -2.57 10.37 -15.88
CA TYR A 22 -3.94 10.56 -16.39
C TYR A 22 -4.26 12.03 -16.76
N GLY A 23 -3.25 12.91 -16.80
CA GLY A 23 -3.41 14.30 -17.25
C GLY A 23 -3.88 15.26 -16.15
N ALA A 24 -3.87 14.87 -14.89
CA ALA A 24 -4.11 15.80 -13.80
C ALA A 24 -2.87 16.69 -13.59
N GLY A 25 -3.02 18.00 -13.68
CA GLY A 25 -1.96 18.92 -13.27
C GLY A 25 -1.60 18.73 -11.80
N LEU A 26 -0.34 19.03 -11.42
CA LEU A 26 0.18 18.80 -10.07
C LEU A 26 -0.73 19.33 -8.95
N SER A 27 -1.24 20.55 -9.08
CA SER A 27 -2.13 21.14 -8.08
C SER A 27 -3.45 20.36 -7.92
N ARG A 28 -4.05 19.89 -9.02
CA ARG A 28 -5.26 19.06 -8.98
C ARG A 28 -4.98 17.69 -8.36
N ALA A 29 -3.84 17.07 -8.68
CA ALA A 29 -3.43 15.80 -8.11
C ALA A 29 -3.22 15.92 -6.59
N VAL A 30 -2.56 16.97 -6.11
CA VAL A 30 -2.37 17.25 -4.68
C VAL A 30 -3.70 17.46 -3.96
N VAL A 31 -4.58 18.30 -4.50
CA VAL A 31 -5.89 18.56 -3.89
C VAL A 31 -6.73 17.28 -3.85
N ALA A 32 -6.79 16.51 -4.94
CA ALA A 32 -7.51 15.23 -4.99
C ALA A 32 -6.96 14.22 -3.98
N THR A 33 -5.64 14.15 -3.81
CA THR A 33 -4.99 13.27 -2.84
C THR A 33 -5.34 13.67 -1.41
N ILE A 34 -5.32 14.98 -1.09
CA ILE A 34 -5.68 15.46 0.26
C ILE A 34 -7.15 15.17 0.55
N ILE A 35 -8.06 15.53 -0.35
CA ILE A 35 -9.50 15.30 -0.16
C ILE A 35 -9.79 13.79 -0.05
N GLY A 36 -9.29 13.00 -0.97
CA GLY A 36 -9.45 11.55 -0.95
C GLY A 36 -8.86 10.90 0.31
N GLY A 37 -7.69 11.38 0.75
CA GLY A 37 -7.04 10.93 1.98
C GLY A 37 -7.84 11.27 3.24
N VAL A 38 -8.41 12.46 3.32
CA VAL A 38 -9.27 12.87 4.45
C VAL A 38 -10.55 12.03 4.48
N ILE A 39 -11.24 11.89 3.35
CA ILE A 39 -12.48 11.09 3.27
C ILE A 39 -12.20 9.62 3.57
N GLY A 40 -11.22 9.03 2.90
CA GLY A 40 -10.85 7.63 3.10
C GLY A 40 -10.36 7.35 4.52
N GLY A 41 -9.54 8.25 5.07
CA GLY A 41 -9.05 8.19 6.44
C GLY A 41 -10.18 8.29 7.48
N ALA A 42 -11.15 9.18 7.28
CA ALA A 42 -12.31 9.28 8.14
C ALA A 42 -13.18 8.03 8.15
N LEU A 43 -13.44 7.45 6.97
CA LEU A 43 -14.19 6.19 6.83
C LEU A 43 -13.45 5.03 7.50
N LEU A 44 -12.12 4.94 7.29
CA LEU A 44 -11.30 3.91 7.90
C LEU A 44 -11.25 4.06 9.43
N ALA A 45 -11.13 5.28 9.94
CA ALA A 45 -11.14 5.57 11.37
C ALA A 45 -12.50 5.20 12.00
N ALA A 46 -13.61 5.51 11.35
CA ALA A 46 -14.94 5.13 11.80
C ALA A 46 -15.10 3.60 11.86
N ALA A 47 -14.68 2.89 10.82
CA ALA A 47 -14.70 1.42 10.78
C ALA A 47 -13.80 0.81 11.87
N GLY A 48 -12.61 1.39 12.08
CA GLY A 48 -11.67 0.98 13.12
C GLY A 48 -12.21 1.19 14.53
N ALA A 49 -12.87 2.33 14.77
CA ALA A 49 -13.50 2.63 16.06
C ALA A 49 -14.63 1.64 16.39
N LEU A 50 -15.45 1.26 15.42
CA LEU A 50 -16.50 0.24 15.59
C LEU A 50 -15.90 -1.14 15.91
N GLY A 51 -14.82 -1.53 15.21
CA GLY A 51 -14.11 -2.77 15.47
C GLY A 51 -13.47 -2.80 16.86
N ALA A 52 -12.83 -1.70 17.27
CA ALA A 52 -12.21 -1.56 18.59
C ALA A 52 -13.25 -1.60 19.71
N ALA A 53 -14.37 -0.88 19.56
CA ALA A 53 -15.48 -0.89 20.53
C ALA A 53 -16.12 -2.28 20.67
N ALA A 54 -16.20 -3.04 19.59
CA ALA A 54 -16.73 -4.40 19.59
C ALA A 54 -15.73 -5.47 20.06
N GLY A 55 -14.43 -5.14 20.14
CA GLY A 55 -13.35 -6.10 20.43
C GLY A 55 -13.23 -7.22 19.39
N GLN A 56 -13.67 -6.97 18.16
CA GLN A 56 -13.78 -7.98 17.11
C GLN A 56 -13.29 -7.45 15.75
N PRO A 57 -12.82 -8.34 14.86
CA PRO A 57 -12.46 -7.95 13.50
C PRO A 57 -13.65 -7.31 12.76
N GLY A 58 -13.38 -6.29 11.92
CA GLY A 58 -14.40 -5.53 11.21
C GLY A 58 -15.41 -6.39 10.43
N MET A 59 -14.98 -7.48 9.79
CA MET A 59 -15.87 -8.39 9.07
C MET A 59 -16.87 -9.09 9.98
N VAL A 60 -16.50 -9.36 11.23
CA VAL A 60 -17.40 -9.96 12.23
C VAL A 60 -18.44 -8.94 12.70
N VAL A 61 -18.03 -7.69 12.87
CA VAL A 61 -18.93 -6.58 13.20
C VAL A 61 -19.95 -6.35 12.09
N LEU A 62 -19.51 -6.34 10.83
CA LEU A 62 -20.39 -6.25 9.67
C LEU A 62 -21.43 -7.38 9.60
N ARG A 63 -21.07 -8.59 10.00
CA ARG A 63 -22.02 -9.71 10.06
C ARG A 63 -23.16 -9.47 11.06
N ARG A 64 -22.88 -8.78 12.17
CA ARG A 64 -23.93 -8.41 13.14
C ARG A 64 -24.89 -7.37 12.57
N ALA A 65 -24.37 -6.41 11.78
CA ALA A 65 -25.17 -5.35 11.20
C ALA A 65 -25.97 -5.79 9.96
N LEU A 66 -25.38 -6.60 9.09
CA LEU A 66 -25.95 -7.01 7.79
C LEU A 66 -26.59 -8.39 7.80
N GLY A 67 -26.47 -9.13 8.91
CA GLY A 67 -26.85 -10.53 9.00
C GLY A 67 -25.89 -11.45 8.21
N THR A 68 -26.12 -12.75 8.32
CA THR A 68 -25.23 -13.76 7.72
C THR A 68 -25.17 -13.64 6.19
N ARG A 69 -26.32 -13.48 5.53
CA ARG A 69 -26.39 -13.40 4.06
C ARG A 69 -25.85 -12.06 3.53
N GLY A 70 -26.18 -10.94 4.18
CA GLY A 70 -25.71 -9.61 3.77
C GLY A 70 -24.20 -9.44 3.92
N SER A 71 -23.56 -10.16 4.84
CA SER A 71 -22.11 -10.10 5.06
C SER A 71 -21.29 -10.80 3.97
N TYR A 72 -21.88 -11.61 3.11
CA TYR A 72 -21.14 -12.21 1.99
C TYR A 72 -20.63 -11.16 1.00
N LEU A 73 -21.42 -10.12 0.71
CA LEU A 73 -21.01 -9.07 -0.24
C LEU A 73 -19.73 -8.36 0.19
N PRO A 74 -19.63 -7.75 1.38
CA PRO A 74 -18.38 -7.12 1.82
C PRO A 74 -17.23 -8.13 1.96
N THR A 75 -17.51 -9.39 2.31
CA THR A 75 -16.48 -10.43 2.39
C THR A 75 -15.89 -10.72 1.01
N VAL A 76 -16.72 -10.93 -0.02
CA VAL A 76 -16.26 -11.16 -1.39
C VAL A 76 -15.48 -9.96 -1.91
N LEU A 77 -15.99 -8.75 -1.71
CA LEU A 77 -15.30 -7.51 -2.11
C LEU A 77 -13.93 -7.38 -1.44
N ASN A 78 -13.83 -7.72 -0.15
CA ASN A 78 -12.56 -7.70 0.56
C ASN A 78 -11.55 -8.73 0.03
N VAL A 79 -12.01 -9.93 -0.33
CA VAL A 79 -11.15 -10.95 -0.96
C VAL A 79 -10.68 -10.49 -2.33
N VAL A 80 -11.59 -9.99 -3.17
CA VAL A 80 -11.23 -9.46 -4.51
C VAL A 80 -10.25 -8.30 -4.40
N GLN A 81 -10.48 -7.38 -3.47
CA GLN A 81 -9.55 -6.29 -3.19
C GLN A 81 -8.18 -6.82 -2.75
N GLY A 82 -8.14 -7.80 -1.84
CA GLY A 82 -6.89 -8.40 -1.37
C GLY A 82 -6.08 -9.06 -2.49
N ILE A 83 -6.75 -9.78 -3.40
CA ILE A 83 -6.12 -10.35 -4.59
C ILE A 83 -5.61 -9.24 -5.52
N GLY A 84 -6.41 -8.21 -5.75
CA GLY A 84 -6.03 -7.07 -6.60
C GLY A 84 -4.78 -6.35 -6.08
N TRP A 85 -4.76 -6.01 -4.79
CA TRP A 85 -3.60 -5.37 -4.16
C TRP A 85 -2.37 -6.28 -4.16
N GLY A 86 -2.49 -7.55 -3.80
CA GLY A 86 -1.37 -8.49 -3.83
C GLY A 86 -0.79 -8.65 -5.23
N THR A 87 -1.63 -8.72 -6.26
CA THR A 87 -1.19 -8.78 -7.66
C THR A 87 -0.44 -7.50 -8.05
N PHE A 88 -0.97 -6.33 -7.70
CA PHE A 88 -0.35 -5.05 -7.98
C PHE A 88 1.03 -4.93 -7.31
N GLU A 89 1.15 -5.32 -6.04
CA GLU A 89 2.42 -5.33 -5.31
C GLU A 89 3.46 -6.25 -5.98
N LEU A 90 3.05 -7.45 -6.38
CA LEU A 90 3.94 -8.39 -7.06
C LEU A 90 4.44 -7.84 -8.40
N ILE A 91 3.58 -7.16 -9.16
CA ILE A 91 3.97 -6.51 -10.42
C ILE A 91 4.99 -5.41 -10.17
N VAL A 92 4.76 -4.55 -9.18
CA VAL A 92 5.66 -3.43 -8.85
C VAL A 92 7.02 -3.95 -8.37
N ILE A 93 7.04 -4.97 -7.50
CA ILE A 93 8.28 -5.59 -7.03
C ILE A 93 9.04 -6.23 -8.18
N ALA A 94 8.35 -6.99 -9.04
CA ALA A 94 8.97 -7.66 -10.17
C ALA A 94 9.54 -6.66 -11.19
N GLU A 95 8.83 -5.57 -11.45
CA GLU A 95 9.29 -4.52 -12.35
C GLU A 95 10.51 -3.79 -11.79
N ALA A 96 10.49 -3.43 -10.52
CA ALA A 96 11.63 -2.80 -9.86
C ALA A 96 12.87 -3.72 -9.86
N ALA A 97 12.68 -5.00 -9.54
CA ALA A 97 13.77 -5.97 -9.54
C ALA A 97 14.36 -6.19 -10.95
N ARG A 98 13.51 -6.27 -11.98
CA ARG A 98 13.91 -6.39 -13.38
C ARG A 98 14.83 -5.22 -13.80
N VAL A 99 14.44 -4.00 -13.46
CA VAL A 99 15.22 -2.80 -13.79
C VAL A 99 16.56 -2.80 -13.07
N VAL A 100 16.60 -3.15 -11.78
CA VAL A 100 17.84 -3.19 -10.98
C VAL A 100 18.81 -4.25 -11.50
N VAL A 101 18.30 -5.42 -11.89
CA VAL A 101 19.14 -6.53 -12.38
C VAL A 101 19.53 -6.36 -13.87
N GLY A 102 18.82 -5.51 -14.61
CA GLY A 102 19.08 -5.28 -16.04
C GLY A 102 18.62 -6.45 -16.93
N THR A 103 17.50 -7.09 -16.62
CA THR A 103 16.95 -8.21 -17.37
C THR A 103 15.54 -7.92 -17.88
N ASP A 104 15.12 -8.55 -18.97
CA ASP A 104 13.76 -8.40 -19.49
C ASP A 104 12.76 -9.36 -18.82
N ALA A 105 13.24 -10.40 -18.16
CA ALA A 105 12.40 -11.38 -17.50
C ALA A 105 11.93 -10.89 -16.13
N ARG A 106 10.62 -10.63 -15.95
CA ARG A 106 10.02 -10.21 -14.67
C ARG A 106 9.35 -11.34 -13.88
N TRP A 107 8.93 -12.41 -14.56
CA TRP A 107 8.21 -13.51 -13.91
C TRP A 107 8.99 -14.22 -12.79
N PRO A 108 10.34 -14.42 -12.85
CA PRO A 108 11.06 -15.04 -11.76
C PRO A 108 11.00 -14.21 -10.47
N PHE A 109 11.07 -12.88 -10.61
CA PHE A 109 10.98 -11.97 -9.47
C PHE A 109 9.57 -11.92 -8.87
N ALA A 110 8.52 -11.99 -9.71
CA ALA A 110 7.14 -12.09 -9.24
C ALA A 110 6.91 -13.38 -8.44
N VAL A 111 7.40 -14.52 -8.93
CA VAL A 111 7.32 -15.80 -8.23
C VAL A 111 8.11 -15.76 -6.92
N ALA A 112 9.34 -15.28 -6.94
CA ALA A 112 10.17 -15.18 -5.74
C ALA A 112 9.51 -14.28 -4.69
N ALA A 113 9.00 -13.11 -5.08
CA ALA A 113 8.27 -12.20 -4.19
C ALA A 113 6.99 -12.83 -3.63
N GLY A 114 6.25 -13.57 -4.46
CA GLY A 114 5.05 -14.30 -4.03
C GLY A 114 5.36 -15.39 -3.00
N VAL A 115 6.42 -16.17 -3.21
CA VAL A 115 6.85 -17.20 -2.26
C VAL A 115 7.29 -16.56 -0.93
N VAL A 116 8.11 -15.51 -0.98
CA VAL A 116 8.55 -14.78 0.21
C VAL A 116 7.37 -14.15 0.92
N GLY A 117 6.48 -13.47 0.22
CA GLY A 117 5.29 -12.84 0.78
C GLY A 117 4.36 -13.85 1.44
N THR A 118 4.14 -15.00 0.80
CA THR A 118 3.35 -16.10 1.37
C THR A 118 4.01 -16.66 2.63
N GLY A 119 5.32 -16.87 2.60
CA GLY A 119 6.08 -17.30 3.78
C GLY A 119 5.95 -16.33 4.95
N LEU A 120 6.07 -15.03 4.69
CA LEU A 120 5.88 -13.99 5.71
C LEU A 120 4.43 -13.96 6.24
N ALA A 121 3.44 -14.18 5.38
CA ALA A 121 2.04 -14.25 5.79
C ALA A 121 1.77 -15.43 6.73
N ILE A 122 2.38 -16.59 6.47
CA ILE A 122 2.28 -17.79 7.33
C ILE A 122 2.91 -17.56 8.71
N LEU A 123 4.01 -16.80 8.78
CA LEU A 123 4.67 -16.43 10.05
C LEU A 123 3.79 -15.56 10.96
N GLY A 124 2.74 -15.00 10.41
CA GLY A 124 1.76 -14.17 11.09
C GLY A 124 2.15 -12.70 11.19
N PRO A 125 1.14 -11.82 11.15
CA PRO A 125 1.34 -10.38 11.05
C PRO A 125 2.06 -9.79 12.27
N GLU A 126 1.90 -10.38 13.45
CA GLU A 126 2.54 -9.87 14.66
C GLU A 126 4.05 -10.08 14.65
N THR A 127 4.51 -11.26 14.26
CA THR A 127 5.95 -11.60 14.19
C THR A 127 6.63 -10.76 13.10
N VAL A 128 6.01 -10.68 11.93
CA VAL A 128 6.51 -9.88 10.80
C VAL A 128 6.57 -8.40 11.16
N ALA A 129 5.49 -7.85 11.76
CA ALA A 129 5.44 -6.45 12.14
C ALA A 129 6.47 -6.08 13.20
N ARG A 130 6.63 -6.88 14.24
CA ARG A 130 7.54 -6.58 15.36
C ARG A 130 9.01 -6.73 15.01
N ARG A 131 9.38 -7.78 14.26
CA ARG A 131 10.79 -8.11 14.02
C ARG A 131 11.30 -7.57 12.69
N ILE A 132 10.56 -7.74 11.62
CA ILE A 132 11.03 -7.45 10.26
C ILE A 132 10.66 -6.02 9.86
N LEU A 133 9.37 -5.66 9.91
CA LEU A 133 8.93 -4.33 9.47
C LEU A 133 9.59 -3.22 10.28
N LYS A 134 9.51 -3.29 11.62
CA LYS A 134 10.00 -2.21 12.47
C LYS A 134 11.53 -2.04 12.40
N ARG A 135 12.30 -3.14 12.37
CA ARG A 135 13.75 -3.09 12.47
C ARG A 135 14.47 -2.96 11.12
N VAL A 136 13.88 -3.48 10.07
CA VAL A 136 14.54 -3.56 8.75
C VAL A 136 13.77 -2.73 7.71
N VAL A 137 12.49 -3.03 7.50
CA VAL A 137 11.76 -2.43 6.37
C VAL A 137 11.50 -0.95 6.59
N THR A 138 11.07 -0.53 7.78
CA THR A 138 10.77 0.89 8.04
C THR A 138 11.99 1.81 7.85
N PRO A 139 13.18 1.53 8.42
CA PRO A 139 14.35 2.37 8.17
C PRO A 139 14.81 2.31 6.70
N LEU A 140 14.70 1.16 6.04
CA LEU A 140 15.06 1.02 4.62
C LEU A 140 14.14 1.87 3.72
N VAL A 141 12.84 1.85 3.96
CA VAL A 141 11.87 2.68 3.24
C VAL A 141 12.11 4.17 3.53
N ALA A 142 12.39 4.54 4.78
CA ALA A 142 12.70 5.92 5.14
C ALA A 142 13.95 6.44 4.41
N ILE A 143 15.00 5.62 4.34
CA ILE A 143 16.23 5.95 3.60
C ILE A 143 15.95 6.07 2.10
N ALA A 144 15.19 5.14 1.51
CA ALA A 144 14.81 5.20 0.10
C ALA A 144 13.97 6.44 -0.21
N MET A 145 13.01 6.80 0.64
CA MET A 145 12.21 8.00 0.49
C MET A 145 13.06 9.28 0.60
N ALA A 146 13.97 9.33 1.57
CA ALA A 146 14.91 10.46 1.72
C ALA A 146 15.83 10.59 0.50
N TYR A 147 16.35 9.48 -0.01
CA TYR A 147 17.16 9.46 -1.22
C TYR A 147 16.39 9.99 -2.44
N LEU A 148 15.16 9.51 -2.64
CA LEU A 148 14.29 9.96 -3.73
C LEU A 148 13.97 11.46 -3.61
N LEU A 149 13.69 11.94 -2.40
CA LEU A 149 13.42 13.35 -2.15
C LEU A 149 14.64 14.22 -2.49
N VAL A 150 15.85 13.82 -2.04
CA VAL A 150 17.09 14.52 -2.34
C VAL A 150 17.36 14.56 -3.86
N ARG A 151 17.16 13.43 -4.54
CA ARG A 151 17.31 13.35 -5.99
C ARG A 151 16.31 14.26 -6.71
N LEU A 152 15.04 14.23 -6.34
CA LEU A 152 14.00 15.08 -6.90
C LEU A 152 14.29 16.57 -6.71
N LEU A 153 14.78 16.96 -5.54
CA LEU A 153 15.16 18.35 -5.26
C LEU A 153 16.41 18.75 -6.04
N ALA A 154 17.37 17.86 -6.19
CA ALA A 154 18.59 18.11 -6.97
C ALA A 154 18.30 18.20 -8.48
N ASP A 155 17.53 17.26 -9.02
CA ASP A 155 17.18 17.21 -10.44
C ASP A 155 16.10 18.25 -10.80
N GLY A 156 15.14 18.53 -9.91
CA GLY A 156 14.08 19.54 -10.09
C GLY A 156 14.59 20.99 -10.07
N ALA A 157 15.77 21.24 -9.50
CA ALA A 157 16.44 22.52 -9.60
C ALA A 157 17.01 22.77 -11.02
N THR A 158 17.09 21.74 -11.86
CA THR A 158 17.69 21.79 -13.21
C THR A 158 16.68 21.69 -14.34
N THR A 159 15.43 21.26 -14.07
CA THR A 159 14.36 21.20 -15.08
C THR A 159 13.27 22.23 -14.76
N PRO A 160 13.12 23.31 -15.58
CA PRO A 160 11.94 24.15 -15.47
C PRO A 160 10.69 23.30 -15.76
N LEU A 161 9.71 23.37 -14.85
CA LEU A 161 8.40 22.78 -15.05
C LEU A 161 7.74 23.47 -16.25
N ALA A 162 7.75 22.80 -17.40
CA ALA A 162 7.04 23.24 -18.60
C ALA A 162 5.53 22.97 -18.45
#